data_d36721a66c9b858ecf8c8706d993be69
#
_entry.id   d36721a66c9b858ecf8c8706d993be69
#
_cell.length_a   1.000
_cell.length_b   1.000
_cell.length_c   1.000
_cell.angle_alpha   90.00
_cell.angle_beta   90.00
_cell.angle_gamma   90.00
#
_symmetry.space_group_name_H-M   'P 1'
#
loop_
_entity.id
_entity.type
_entity.pdbx_description
1 polymer ?
#
loop_
_entity_poly.entity_id
_entity_poly.type
_entity_poly.pdbx_seq_one_letter_code
_entity_poly.pdbx_strand_id
1 'polypeptide(L)'
;PAEQSDTAYIDSIGLAVKAGAKVIVCPGFLFEVPIHTVQTMYPEVNFVILDGAPHAGDWVPDIADNTYSIFYAEEEAGFLAGYSIVKEGYTKLGFMGGMAVPAVVRFGYGFVQGAEYAAHEMGLTDPVQIKYTYVGNFDATPENQAKAASWYNEGTEVIFACGGAVGNSVMKAAEGAGTKVIGVDVDQSAESETVITSSMKNLSKSVYDALTAYYAGNFPGGTSVTLDATVEGVQLPMDNSRFETFTQADYDAIYGKITAKEIEIMNDAEVVEDAGKPAEEVTAADIPVSKVQVEVIQ
;
A
#
# COMPACT_ATOMS: atom_id res chain seq x y z
N PRO A 1 1.41 19.26 -9.73
CA PRO A 1 2.33 20.40 -9.67
C PRO A 1 3.71 20.05 -10.26
N ALA A 2 4.49 21.09 -10.61
CA ALA A 2 5.81 20.87 -11.21
C ALA A 2 6.88 20.49 -10.18
N GLU A 3 6.61 20.73 -8.91
CA GLU A 3 7.50 20.40 -7.78
C GLU A 3 6.67 19.89 -6.59
N GLN A 4 7.32 19.12 -5.72
CA GLN A 4 6.71 18.58 -4.50
C GLN A 4 6.93 19.58 -3.35
N SER A 5 5.97 20.51 -3.19
CA SER A 5 5.94 21.44 -2.06
C SER A 5 4.51 21.80 -1.69
N ASP A 6 4.28 22.12 -0.42
CA ASP A 6 2.95 22.53 0.06
C ASP A 6 2.42 23.72 -0.72
N THR A 7 3.26 24.70 -1.02
CA THR A 7 2.88 25.86 -1.83
C THR A 7 2.41 25.46 -3.22
N ALA A 8 3.14 24.57 -3.90
CA ALA A 8 2.77 24.11 -5.25
C ALA A 8 1.47 23.30 -5.25
N TYR A 9 1.21 22.52 -4.20
CA TYR A 9 -0.06 21.80 -4.03
C TYR A 9 -1.21 22.76 -3.76
N ILE A 10 -1.05 23.74 -2.85
CA ILE A 10 -2.06 24.77 -2.55
C ILE A 10 -2.38 25.59 -3.81
N ASP A 11 -1.38 26.02 -4.57
CA ASP A 11 -1.58 26.77 -5.81
C ASP A 11 -2.34 25.93 -6.85
N SER A 12 -2.01 24.66 -7.00
CA SER A 12 -2.70 23.75 -7.92
C SER A 12 -4.18 23.56 -7.54
N ILE A 13 -4.49 23.40 -6.26
CA ILE A 13 -5.84 23.35 -5.72
C ILE A 13 -6.56 24.67 -6.01
N GLY A 14 -5.91 25.82 -5.75
CA GLY A 14 -6.46 27.15 -6.04
C GLY A 14 -6.80 27.36 -7.52
N LEU A 15 -6.00 26.80 -8.45
CA LEU A 15 -6.31 26.81 -9.88
C LEU A 15 -7.55 25.98 -10.21
N ALA A 16 -7.71 24.81 -9.61
CA ALA A 16 -8.90 23.99 -9.78
C ALA A 16 -10.16 24.69 -9.26
N VAL A 17 -10.08 25.34 -8.10
CA VAL A 17 -11.19 26.15 -7.54
C VAL A 17 -11.57 27.29 -8.48
N LYS A 18 -10.57 28.04 -8.99
CA LYS A 18 -10.80 29.11 -9.98
C LYS A 18 -11.44 28.59 -11.27
N ALA A 19 -11.16 27.37 -11.66
CA ALA A 19 -11.77 26.69 -12.80
C ALA A 19 -13.21 26.20 -12.52
N GLY A 20 -13.70 26.35 -11.29
CA GLY A 20 -15.07 26.01 -10.89
C GLY A 20 -15.23 24.61 -10.29
N ALA A 21 -14.17 23.95 -9.89
CA ALA A 21 -14.24 22.66 -9.21
C ALA A 21 -15.05 22.76 -7.92
N LYS A 22 -15.94 21.81 -7.68
CA LYS A 22 -16.78 21.70 -6.50
C LYS A 22 -16.34 20.57 -5.58
N VAL A 23 -15.68 19.57 -6.13
CA VAL A 23 -15.02 18.49 -5.41
C VAL A 23 -13.60 18.37 -5.93
N ILE A 24 -12.62 18.29 -5.05
CA ILE A 24 -11.21 18.12 -5.38
C ILE A 24 -10.70 16.89 -4.65
N VAL A 25 -10.18 15.92 -5.42
CA VAL A 25 -9.58 14.68 -4.89
C VAL A 25 -8.08 14.83 -4.89
N CYS A 26 -7.46 14.61 -3.73
CA CYS A 26 -6.04 14.73 -3.51
C CYS A 26 -5.48 13.39 -3.01
N PRO A 27 -4.74 12.64 -3.84
CA PRO A 27 -4.19 11.35 -3.45
C PRO A 27 -2.83 11.48 -2.77
N GLY A 28 -2.71 10.90 -1.58
CA GLY A 28 -1.46 10.72 -0.87
C GLY A 28 -1.21 11.72 0.25
N PHE A 29 -0.41 11.28 1.20
CA PHE A 29 -0.08 11.99 2.44
C PHE A 29 0.57 13.37 2.24
N LEU A 30 1.21 13.63 1.09
CA LEU A 30 1.78 14.95 0.77
C LEU A 30 0.72 16.06 0.67
N PHE A 31 -0.56 15.71 0.59
CA PHE A 31 -1.66 16.66 0.58
C PHE A 31 -2.23 17.00 1.98
N GLU A 32 -1.75 16.38 3.05
CA GLU A 32 -2.29 16.57 4.40
C GLU A 32 -2.21 18.02 4.86
N VAL A 33 -1.02 18.62 4.86
CA VAL A 33 -0.82 20.05 5.23
C VAL A 33 -1.45 21.00 4.20
N PRO A 34 -1.33 20.81 2.88
CA PRO A 34 -2.05 21.58 1.89
C PRO A 34 -3.57 21.59 2.08
N ILE A 35 -4.21 20.43 2.31
CA ILE A 35 -5.66 20.37 2.53
C ILE A 35 -6.06 21.03 3.84
N HIS A 36 -5.29 20.84 4.92
CA HIS A 36 -5.55 21.56 6.17
C HIS A 36 -5.63 23.08 5.95
N THR A 37 -4.78 23.62 5.10
CA THR A 37 -4.81 25.04 4.74
C THR A 37 -6.03 25.40 3.89
N VAL A 38 -6.28 24.65 2.80
CA VAL A 38 -7.30 25.04 1.81
C VAL A 38 -8.72 24.71 2.22
N GLN A 39 -8.95 23.75 3.10
CA GLN A 39 -10.30 23.42 3.60
C GLN A 39 -10.97 24.61 4.29
N THR A 40 -10.18 25.47 4.96
CA THR A 40 -10.67 26.69 5.59
C THR A 40 -10.72 27.88 4.61
N MET A 41 -9.84 27.90 3.59
CA MET A 41 -9.81 28.95 2.57
C MET A 41 -10.99 28.86 1.59
N TYR A 42 -11.50 27.64 1.31
CA TYR A 42 -12.55 27.36 0.33
C TYR A 42 -13.69 26.54 0.96
N PRO A 43 -14.45 27.11 1.90
CA PRO A 43 -15.48 26.36 2.64
C PRO A 43 -16.65 25.86 1.77
N GLU A 44 -16.79 26.37 0.55
CA GLU A 44 -17.80 25.95 -0.44
C GLU A 44 -17.34 24.82 -1.37
N VAL A 45 -16.08 24.38 -1.25
CA VAL A 45 -15.48 23.28 -2.03
C VAL A 45 -15.31 22.07 -1.13
N ASN A 46 -15.67 20.89 -1.63
CA ASN A 46 -15.46 19.64 -0.90
C ASN A 46 -14.10 19.03 -1.30
N PHE A 47 -13.39 18.51 -0.32
CA PHE A 47 -12.10 17.86 -0.48
C PHE A 47 -12.19 16.39 -0.12
N VAL A 48 -11.57 15.53 -0.92
CA VAL A 48 -11.36 14.13 -0.61
C VAL A 48 -9.86 13.89 -0.58
N ILE A 49 -9.33 13.48 0.56
CA ILE A 49 -7.94 13.05 0.67
C ILE A 49 -7.88 11.53 0.77
N LEU A 50 -7.02 10.92 -0.05
CA LEU A 50 -6.73 9.49 -0.03
C LEU A 50 -5.37 9.27 0.62
N ASP A 51 -5.26 8.29 1.50
CA ASP A 51 -4.04 7.95 2.26
C ASP A 51 -3.55 9.06 3.18
N GLY A 52 -4.45 9.77 3.83
CA GLY A 52 -4.05 10.81 4.75
C GLY A 52 -5.21 11.49 5.45
N ALA A 53 -4.89 12.31 6.44
CA ALA A 53 -5.81 13.21 7.11
C ALA A 53 -5.18 14.60 7.25
N PRO A 54 -5.94 15.70 7.01
CA PRO A 54 -5.40 17.05 7.13
C PRO A 54 -4.91 17.33 8.55
N HIS A 55 -3.75 17.99 8.66
CA HIS A 55 -3.18 18.44 9.93
C HIS A 55 -2.27 19.67 9.74
N ALA A 56 -1.98 20.39 10.82
CA ALA A 56 -1.16 21.62 10.81
C ALA A 56 0.36 21.36 10.71
N GLY A 57 0.81 20.14 10.44
CA GLY A 57 2.22 19.74 10.50
C GLY A 57 2.61 19.07 11.83
N ASP A 58 1.64 18.88 12.72
CA ASP A 58 1.79 18.29 14.06
C ASP A 58 1.29 16.84 14.15
N TRP A 59 0.87 16.27 13.02
CA TRP A 59 0.30 14.92 12.88
C TRP A 59 -0.99 14.69 13.67
N VAL A 60 -1.64 15.77 14.13
CA VAL A 60 -2.95 15.70 14.79
C VAL A 60 -4.04 15.99 13.75
N PRO A 61 -4.90 15.01 13.39
CA PRO A 61 -5.94 15.22 12.38
C PRO A 61 -6.88 16.37 12.72
N ASP A 62 -7.08 17.27 11.77
CA ASP A 62 -8.03 18.38 11.83
C ASP A 62 -8.85 18.41 10.53
N ILE A 63 -9.98 17.69 10.54
CA ILE A 63 -10.81 17.43 9.37
C ILE A 63 -12.02 18.36 9.41
N ALA A 64 -12.08 19.35 8.51
CA ALA A 64 -13.21 20.27 8.41
C ALA A 64 -14.44 19.59 7.76
N ASP A 65 -15.63 20.16 8.01
CA ASP A 65 -16.93 19.63 7.52
C ASP A 65 -17.03 19.48 5.98
N ASN A 66 -16.13 20.10 5.23
CA ASN A 66 -16.03 19.99 3.78
C ASN A 66 -14.92 19.04 3.32
N THR A 67 -14.29 18.30 4.23
CA THR A 67 -13.19 17.37 3.93
C THR A 67 -13.53 15.94 4.36
N TYR A 68 -13.30 14.99 3.48
CA TYR A 68 -13.44 13.56 3.73
C TYR A 68 -12.08 12.87 3.60
N SER A 69 -11.64 12.20 4.67
CA SER A 69 -10.36 11.50 4.77
C SER A 69 -10.57 10.00 4.60
N ILE A 70 -9.86 9.38 3.65
CA ILE A 70 -9.97 7.96 3.34
C ILE A 70 -8.61 7.29 3.50
N PHE A 71 -8.54 6.31 4.40
CA PHE A 71 -7.43 5.38 4.57
C PHE A 71 -7.82 4.00 4.06
N TYR A 72 -6.86 3.10 3.98
CA TYR A 72 -7.06 1.72 3.53
C TYR A 72 -6.42 0.75 4.52
N ALA A 73 -6.92 -0.49 4.54
CA ALA A 73 -6.33 -1.58 5.30
C ALA A 73 -5.19 -2.20 4.48
N GLU A 74 -4.04 -1.51 4.42
CA GLU A 74 -2.90 -1.94 3.63
C GLU A 74 -2.33 -3.27 4.11
N GLU A 75 -2.49 -3.61 5.39
CA GLU A 75 -2.14 -4.92 5.95
C GLU A 75 -2.94 -6.05 5.29
N GLU A 76 -4.21 -5.85 4.99
CA GLU A 76 -5.03 -6.84 4.27
C GLU A 76 -4.58 -6.98 2.80
N ALA A 77 -4.24 -5.86 2.13
CA ALA A 77 -3.73 -5.87 0.77
C ALA A 77 -2.35 -6.54 0.69
N GLY A 78 -1.47 -6.24 1.63
CA GLY A 78 -0.17 -6.89 1.78
C GLY A 78 -0.31 -8.39 2.06
N PHE A 79 -1.23 -8.76 2.93
CA PHE A 79 -1.54 -10.17 3.23
C PHE A 79 -1.95 -10.93 1.96
N LEU A 80 -2.86 -10.38 1.17
CA LEU A 80 -3.28 -10.99 -0.10
C LEU A 80 -2.09 -11.22 -1.04
N ALA A 81 -1.18 -10.24 -1.15
CA ALA A 81 0.01 -10.36 -1.97
C ALA A 81 0.99 -11.42 -1.45
N GLY A 82 1.26 -11.46 -0.15
CA GLY A 82 2.11 -12.47 0.47
C GLY A 82 1.55 -13.88 0.37
N TYR A 83 0.25 -14.02 0.62
CA TYR A 83 -0.45 -15.29 0.49
C TYR A 83 -0.39 -15.81 -0.95
N SER A 84 -0.78 -15.00 -1.93
CA SER A 84 -0.87 -15.40 -3.32
C SER A 84 0.49 -15.83 -3.89
N ILE A 85 1.56 -15.11 -3.56
CA ILE A 85 2.88 -15.38 -4.12
C ILE A 85 3.51 -16.67 -3.55
N VAL A 86 3.23 -17.00 -2.28
CA VAL A 86 3.66 -18.27 -1.70
C VAL A 86 2.81 -19.43 -2.24
N LYS A 87 1.49 -19.22 -2.41
CA LYS A 87 0.60 -20.21 -3.07
C LYS A 87 0.99 -20.47 -4.52
N GLU A 88 1.53 -19.46 -5.21
CA GLU A 88 2.10 -19.59 -6.56
C GLU A 88 3.38 -20.45 -6.59
N GLY A 89 4.02 -20.64 -5.44
CA GLY A 89 5.20 -21.52 -5.27
C GLY A 89 6.52 -20.80 -5.00
N TYR A 90 6.52 -19.47 -4.88
CA TYR A 90 7.71 -18.69 -4.56
C TYR A 90 8.00 -18.70 -3.06
N THR A 91 9.26 -18.91 -2.69
CA THR A 91 9.69 -19.02 -1.28
C THR A 91 10.87 -18.12 -0.91
N LYS A 92 11.49 -17.46 -1.89
CA LYS A 92 12.57 -16.49 -1.67
C LYS A 92 12.12 -15.12 -2.13
N LEU A 93 11.59 -14.38 -1.19
CA LEU A 93 10.88 -13.13 -1.42
C LEU A 93 11.70 -11.92 -0.98
N GLY A 94 11.31 -10.75 -1.45
CA GLY A 94 11.81 -9.46 -0.97
C GLY A 94 10.66 -8.48 -0.76
N PHE A 95 10.79 -7.62 0.24
CA PHE A 95 10.00 -6.42 0.41
C PHE A 95 10.93 -5.21 0.33
N MET A 96 10.69 -4.33 -0.63
CA MET A 96 11.45 -3.10 -0.82
C MET A 96 10.49 -1.91 -0.72
N GLY A 97 10.36 -1.36 0.49
CA GLY A 97 9.56 -0.20 0.78
C GLY A 97 10.29 1.10 0.46
N GLY A 98 9.55 2.17 0.20
CA GLY A 98 10.10 3.51 0.08
C GLY A 98 10.61 4.05 1.42
N MET A 99 9.85 4.89 2.08
CA MET A 99 10.06 5.30 3.48
C MET A 99 9.15 4.50 4.41
N ALA A 100 9.53 4.37 5.68
CA ALA A 100 8.75 3.70 6.70
C ALA A 100 7.57 4.58 7.19
N VAL A 101 6.70 5.00 6.27
CA VAL A 101 5.43 5.66 6.62
C VAL A 101 4.35 4.61 6.90
N PRO A 102 3.30 4.92 7.68
CA PRO A 102 2.34 3.93 8.14
C PRO A 102 1.78 3.00 7.06
N ALA A 103 1.35 3.54 5.91
CA ALA A 103 0.82 2.74 4.81
C ALA A 103 1.84 1.72 4.27
N VAL A 104 3.11 2.14 4.05
CA VAL A 104 4.18 1.26 3.57
C VAL A 104 4.53 0.18 4.59
N VAL A 105 4.51 0.53 5.89
CA VAL A 105 4.73 -0.43 6.99
C VAL A 105 3.62 -1.47 7.01
N ARG A 106 2.33 -1.06 6.93
CA ARG A 106 1.17 -1.97 6.92
C ARG A 106 1.21 -2.93 5.74
N PHE A 107 1.48 -2.45 4.51
CA PHE A 107 1.69 -3.33 3.36
C PHE A 107 2.75 -4.40 3.62
N GLY A 108 3.91 -4.01 4.14
CA GLY A 108 5.01 -4.92 4.39
C GLY A 108 4.70 -5.92 5.51
N TYR A 109 4.06 -5.48 6.57
CA TYR A 109 3.67 -6.35 7.69
C TYR A 109 2.58 -7.35 7.27
N GLY A 110 1.59 -6.91 6.51
CA GLY A 110 0.62 -7.80 5.89
C GLY A 110 1.27 -8.83 4.98
N PHE A 111 2.23 -8.42 4.15
CA PHE A 111 2.96 -9.31 3.24
C PHE A 111 3.65 -10.46 3.97
N VAL A 112 4.32 -10.18 5.09
CA VAL A 112 4.95 -11.21 5.94
C VAL A 112 3.90 -12.17 6.51
N GLN A 113 2.79 -11.64 7.03
CA GLN A 113 1.71 -12.44 7.63
C GLN A 113 0.99 -13.30 6.58
N GLY A 114 0.77 -12.79 5.38
CA GLY A 114 0.17 -13.55 4.28
C GLY A 114 1.07 -14.70 3.82
N ALA A 115 2.39 -14.46 3.73
CA ALA A 115 3.36 -15.50 3.43
C ALA A 115 3.38 -16.59 4.52
N GLU A 116 3.33 -16.20 5.80
CA GLU A 116 3.24 -17.12 6.94
C GLU A 116 2.00 -18.00 6.85
N TYR A 117 0.83 -17.39 6.60
CA TYR A 117 -0.44 -18.10 6.51
C TYR A 117 -0.43 -19.12 5.38
N ALA A 118 0.05 -18.74 4.18
CA ALA A 118 0.17 -19.64 3.04
C ALA A 118 1.14 -20.80 3.31
N ALA A 119 2.30 -20.50 3.93
CA ALA A 119 3.29 -21.52 4.27
C ALA A 119 2.74 -22.57 5.25
N HIS A 120 1.93 -22.12 6.23
CA HIS A 120 1.22 -23.03 7.13
C HIS A 120 0.17 -23.89 6.40
N GLU A 121 -0.68 -23.28 5.59
CA GLU A 121 -1.72 -23.97 4.83
C GLU A 121 -1.15 -25.02 3.88
N MET A 122 0.01 -24.71 3.25
CA MET A 122 0.72 -25.63 2.36
C MET A 122 1.57 -26.68 3.10
N GLY A 123 1.73 -26.54 4.41
CA GLY A 123 2.57 -27.43 5.21
C GLY A 123 4.06 -27.40 4.84
N LEU A 124 4.57 -26.25 4.45
CA LEU A 124 5.98 -26.11 4.05
C LEU A 124 6.92 -26.51 5.20
N THR A 125 7.95 -27.28 4.88
CA THR A 125 8.95 -27.75 5.83
C THR A 125 10.10 -26.75 5.98
N ASP A 126 10.50 -26.15 4.85
CA ASP A 126 11.53 -25.11 4.82
C ASP A 126 10.84 -23.74 4.97
N PRO A 127 11.46 -22.78 5.69
CA PRO A 127 10.87 -21.47 5.87
C PRO A 127 10.89 -20.67 4.56
N VAL A 128 9.82 -19.88 4.34
CA VAL A 128 9.83 -18.81 3.34
C VAL A 128 10.81 -17.73 3.80
N GLN A 129 11.71 -17.30 2.92
CA GLN A 129 12.72 -16.29 3.20
C GLN A 129 12.24 -14.95 2.66
N ILE A 130 12.28 -13.91 3.49
CA ILE A 130 11.92 -12.55 3.09
C ILE A 130 13.06 -11.60 3.45
N LYS A 131 13.72 -11.02 2.42
CA LYS A 131 14.58 -9.86 2.60
C LYS A 131 13.73 -8.62 2.71
N TYR A 132 13.97 -7.77 3.70
CA TYR A 132 13.11 -6.64 4.02
C TYR A 132 13.92 -5.36 4.18
N THR A 133 13.57 -4.27 3.48
CA THR A 133 14.24 -2.98 3.62
C THR A 133 13.30 -1.81 3.30
N TYR A 134 13.61 -0.65 3.85
CA TYR A 134 13.15 0.65 3.37
C TYR A 134 14.33 1.40 2.74
N VAL A 135 14.14 1.91 1.51
CA VAL A 135 15.22 2.59 0.76
C VAL A 135 15.38 4.07 1.11
N GLY A 136 14.46 4.61 1.94
CA GLY A 136 14.52 5.98 2.46
C GLY A 136 14.05 7.07 1.49
N ASN A 137 13.46 6.70 0.36
CA ASN A 137 12.93 7.64 -0.64
C ASN A 137 11.81 6.97 -1.45
N PHE A 138 11.12 7.75 -2.31
CA PHE A 138 10.10 7.24 -3.24
C PHE A 138 10.51 7.39 -4.72
N ASP A 139 11.80 7.57 -5.00
CA ASP A 139 12.32 7.90 -6.32
C ASP A 139 12.82 6.68 -7.09
N ALA A 140 12.75 6.76 -8.42
CA ALA A 140 13.42 5.82 -9.30
C ALA A 140 14.90 6.20 -9.42
N THR A 141 15.78 5.50 -8.70
CA THR A 141 17.21 5.78 -8.69
C THR A 141 18.05 4.59 -9.15
N PRO A 142 19.27 4.83 -9.67
CA PRO A 142 20.21 3.75 -9.98
C PRO A 142 20.58 2.91 -8.75
N GLU A 143 20.63 3.52 -7.56
CA GLU A 143 20.95 2.86 -6.29
C GLU A 143 19.86 1.87 -5.91
N ASN A 144 18.58 2.26 -6.01
CA ASN A 144 17.43 1.38 -5.77
C ASN A 144 17.42 0.21 -6.77
N GLN A 145 17.73 0.49 -8.06
CA GLN A 145 17.84 -0.56 -9.07
C GLN A 145 18.99 -1.51 -8.78
N ALA A 146 20.15 -1.01 -8.37
CA ALA A 146 21.31 -1.84 -8.03
C ALA A 146 21.04 -2.72 -6.79
N LYS A 147 20.35 -2.18 -5.76
CA LYS A 147 19.94 -2.95 -4.57
C LYS A 147 19.01 -4.10 -4.96
N ALA A 148 17.98 -3.84 -5.78
CA ALA A 148 17.08 -4.88 -6.26
C ALA A 148 17.81 -5.94 -7.11
N ALA A 149 18.69 -5.51 -8.02
CA ALA A 149 19.49 -6.41 -8.84
C ALA A 149 20.41 -7.31 -8.00
N SER A 150 20.99 -6.78 -6.91
CA SER A 150 21.80 -7.61 -5.97
C SER A 150 20.94 -8.71 -5.34
N TRP A 151 19.74 -8.38 -4.88
CA TRP A 151 18.85 -9.38 -4.28
C TRP A 151 18.45 -10.47 -5.27
N TYR A 152 18.12 -10.11 -6.51
CA TYR A 152 17.83 -11.10 -7.56
C TYR A 152 19.05 -11.99 -7.87
N ASN A 153 20.26 -11.42 -7.94
CA ASN A 153 21.48 -12.18 -8.13
C ASN A 153 21.80 -13.13 -6.96
N GLU A 154 21.33 -12.81 -5.76
CA GLU A 154 21.46 -13.64 -4.56
C GLU A 154 20.34 -14.69 -4.46
N GLY A 155 19.43 -14.72 -5.43
CA GLY A 155 18.40 -15.74 -5.57
C GLY A 155 17.00 -15.35 -5.06
N THR A 156 16.75 -14.06 -4.74
CA THR A 156 15.38 -13.57 -4.53
C THR A 156 14.59 -13.78 -5.82
N GLU A 157 13.40 -14.35 -5.72
CA GLU A 157 12.57 -14.73 -6.85
C GLU A 157 11.54 -13.63 -7.21
N VAL A 158 10.99 -13.01 -6.18
CA VAL A 158 9.98 -11.96 -6.32
C VAL A 158 10.25 -10.87 -5.29
N ILE A 159 10.21 -9.59 -5.72
CA ILE A 159 10.26 -8.44 -4.81
C ILE A 159 8.91 -7.70 -4.84
N PHE A 160 8.32 -7.51 -3.66
CA PHE A 160 7.22 -6.56 -3.49
C PHE A 160 7.80 -5.15 -3.39
N ALA A 161 7.57 -4.34 -4.42
CA ALA A 161 8.07 -2.97 -4.54
C ALA A 161 7.00 -1.99 -4.05
N CYS A 162 7.09 -1.58 -2.78
CA CYS A 162 6.09 -0.74 -2.12
C CYS A 162 6.65 0.67 -1.86
N GLY A 163 6.68 1.52 -2.89
CA GLY A 163 7.28 2.85 -2.70
C GLY A 163 7.27 3.76 -3.90
N GLY A 164 6.13 4.02 -4.52
CA GLY A 164 6.03 4.96 -5.64
C GLY A 164 6.98 4.59 -6.78
N ALA A 165 7.82 5.54 -7.22
CA ALA A 165 8.74 5.31 -8.33
C ALA A 165 9.92 4.36 -8.02
N VAL A 166 10.11 3.92 -6.76
CA VAL A 166 11.00 2.79 -6.43
C VAL A 166 10.61 1.55 -7.22
N GLY A 167 9.29 1.34 -7.45
CA GLY A 167 8.76 0.25 -8.28
C GLY A 167 9.39 0.20 -9.67
N ASN A 168 9.61 1.33 -10.33
CA ASN A 168 10.23 1.39 -11.65
C ASN A 168 11.69 0.89 -11.61
N SER A 169 12.43 1.18 -10.53
CA SER A 169 13.79 0.66 -10.33
C SER A 169 13.81 -0.85 -10.14
N VAL A 170 12.87 -1.38 -9.35
CA VAL A 170 12.75 -2.84 -9.13
C VAL A 170 12.31 -3.56 -10.39
N MET A 171 11.34 -3.03 -11.16
CA MET A 171 10.90 -3.59 -12.45
C MET A 171 12.07 -3.70 -13.43
N LYS A 172 12.89 -2.65 -13.57
CA LYS A 172 14.07 -2.69 -14.44
C LYS A 172 15.11 -3.74 -14.00
N ALA A 173 15.31 -3.89 -12.69
CA ALA A 173 16.19 -4.92 -12.17
C ALA A 173 15.64 -6.33 -12.45
N ALA A 174 14.32 -6.52 -12.28
CA ALA A 174 13.64 -7.77 -12.57
C ALA A 174 13.70 -8.15 -14.06
N GLU A 175 13.51 -7.17 -14.97
CA GLU A 175 13.67 -7.36 -16.42
C GLU A 175 15.08 -7.88 -16.76
N GLY A 176 16.12 -7.30 -16.15
CA GLY A 176 17.49 -7.71 -16.34
C GLY A 176 17.80 -9.11 -15.79
N ALA A 177 17.12 -9.52 -14.74
CA ALA A 177 17.31 -10.80 -14.06
C ALA A 177 16.35 -11.91 -14.54
N GLY A 178 15.31 -11.58 -15.29
CA GLY A 178 14.25 -12.52 -15.68
C GLY A 178 13.38 -12.99 -14.51
N THR A 179 13.18 -12.13 -13.50
CA THR A 179 12.46 -12.42 -12.25
C THR A 179 11.13 -11.67 -12.18
N LYS A 180 10.46 -11.65 -11.02
CA LYS A 180 9.12 -11.10 -10.84
C LYS A 180 9.07 -9.95 -9.84
N VAL A 181 8.04 -9.11 -9.98
CA VAL A 181 7.74 -7.97 -9.10
C VAL A 181 6.27 -8.03 -8.69
N ILE A 182 5.98 -7.66 -7.45
CA ILE A 182 4.63 -7.30 -7.01
C ILE A 182 4.56 -5.77 -7.00
N GLY A 183 3.59 -5.21 -7.72
CA GLY A 183 3.30 -3.78 -7.74
C GLY A 183 2.47 -3.34 -6.52
N VAL A 184 2.20 -2.02 -6.42
CA VAL A 184 1.49 -1.43 -5.28
C VAL A 184 0.46 -0.39 -5.72
N ASP A 185 -0.53 -0.15 -4.88
CA ASP A 185 -1.61 0.84 -4.96
C ASP A 185 -2.59 0.63 -6.11
N VAL A 186 -2.09 0.51 -7.32
CA VAL A 186 -2.87 0.30 -8.56
C VAL A 186 -2.36 -0.93 -9.31
N ASP A 187 -3.13 -1.38 -10.30
CA ASP A 187 -2.65 -2.42 -11.23
C ASP A 187 -1.50 -1.89 -12.08
N GLN A 188 -0.29 -2.36 -11.81
CA GLN A 188 0.93 -1.99 -12.51
C GLN A 188 1.34 -3.01 -13.60
N SER A 189 0.46 -3.96 -13.95
CA SER A 189 0.73 -4.98 -14.96
C SER A 189 1.11 -4.43 -16.33
N ALA A 190 0.65 -3.22 -16.67
CA ALA A 190 0.97 -2.54 -17.91
C ALA A 190 2.34 -1.84 -17.90
N GLU A 191 2.97 -1.65 -16.73
CA GLU A 191 4.25 -0.96 -16.61
C GLU A 191 5.43 -1.88 -16.96
N SER A 192 5.34 -3.17 -16.62
CA SER A 192 6.35 -4.17 -16.97
C SER A 192 5.76 -5.58 -17.02
N GLU A 193 6.27 -6.42 -17.95
CA GLU A 193 5.94 -7.85 -18.03
C GLU A 193 6.44 -8.65 -16.81
N THR A 194 7.32 -8.07 -15.99
CA THR A 194 7.79 -8.69 -14.75
C THR A 194 6.81 -8.58 -13.61
N VAL A 195 5.81 -7.69 -13.71
CA VAL A 195 4.77 -7.53 -12.68
C VAL A 195 3.85 -8.74 -12.71
N ILE A 196 3.92 -9.59 -11.68
CA ILE A 196 3.11 -10.81 -11.57
C ILE A 196 1.71 -10.49 -11.03
N THR A 197 1.61 -9.55 -10.11
CA THR A 197 0.37 -8.99 -9.55
C THR A 197 0.66 -7.64 -8.91
N SER A 198 -0.38 -6.97 -8.38
CA SER A 198 -0.23 -5.72 -7.62
C SER A 198 -1.08 -5.77 -6.34
N SER A 199 -0.51 -5.36 -5.22
CA SER A 199 -1.23 -5.18 -3.95
C SER A 199 -1.97 -3.85 -3.99
N MET A 200 -3.28 -3.86 -4.20
CA MET A 200 -4.05 -2.69 -4.61
C MET A 200 -4.91 -2.12 -3.48
N LYS A 201 -4.99 -0.80 -3.47
CA LYS A 201 -6.10 -0.03 -2.92
C LYS A 201 -7.16 0.19 -3.99
N ASN A 202 -8.44 0.06 -3.68
CA ASN A 202 -9.49 0.31 -4.66
C ASN A 202 -9.79 1.83 -4.76
N LEU A 203 -8.80 2.58 -5.23
CA LEU A 203 -8.85 4.04 -5.34
C LEU A 203 -10.03 4.50 -6.21
N SER A 204 -10.31 3.77 -7.30
CA SER A 204 -11.42 4.10 -8.21
C SER A 204 -12.77 4.01 -7.51
N LYS A 205 -12.98 2.96 -6.70
CA LYS A 205 -14.21 2.77 -5.94
C LYS A 205 -14.37 3.86 -4.88
N SER A 206 -13.34 4.16 -4.11
CA SER A 206 -13.40 5.17 -3.06
C SER A 206 -13.71 6.57 -3.61
N VAL A 207 -13.12 6.94 -4.75
CA VAL A 207 -13.44 8.20 -5.44
C VAL A 207 -14.87 8.19 -5.98
N TYR A 208 -15.28 7.08 -6.61
CA TYR A 208 -16.64 6.94 -7.14
C TYR A 208 -17.70 7.06 -6.04
N ASP A 209 -17.49 6.39 -4.91
CA ASP A 209 -18.39 6.41 -3.77
C ASP A 209 -18.46 7.81 -3.13
N ALA A 210 -17.33 8.49 -2.95
CA ALA A 210 -17.27 9.87 -2.45
C ALA A 210 -18.01 10.86 -3.37
N LEU A 211 -17.81 10.75 -4.69
CA LEU A 211 -18.55 11.58 -5.67
C LEU A 211 -20.04 11.24 -5.69
N THR A 212 -20.42 9.98 -5.60
CA THR A 212 -21.81 9.56 -5.53
C THR A 212 -22.48 10.16 -4.29
N ALA A 213 -21.84 10.10 -3.13
CA ALA A 213 -22.34 10.72 -1.90
C ALA A 213 -22.48 12.25 -2.05
N TYR A 214 -21.51 12.91 -2.67
CA TYR A 214 -21.58 14.34 -2.95
C TYR A 214 -22.81 14.70 -3.81
N TYR A 215 -23.00 14.03 -4.95
CA TYR A 215 -24.14 14.32 -5.84
C TYR A 215 -25.50 13.94 -5.23
N ALA A 216 -25.52 13.00 -4.30
CA ALA A 216 -26.71 12.66 -3.53
C ALA A 216 -26.99 13.64 -2.37
N GLY A 217 -26.13 14.63 -2.13
CA GLY A 217 -26.25 15.58 -1.02
C GLY A 217 -25.88 15.00 0.35
N ASN A 218 -25.15 13.90 0.40
CA ASN A 218 -24.76 13.16 1.60
C ASN A 218 -23.22 13.06 1.72
N PHE A 219 -22.50 14.09 1.29
CA PHE A 219 -21.05 14.12 1.39
C PHE A 219 -20.59 13.90 2.85
N PRO A 220 -19.70 12.92 3.12
CA PRO A 220 -19.33 12.58 4.49
C PRO A 220 -18.19 13.47 5.04
N GLY A 221 -18.33 14.78 4.87
CA GLY A 221 -17.36 15.76 5.36
C GLY A 221 -17.22 15.73 6.89
N GLY A 222 -16.08 16.14 7.39
CA GLY A 222 -15.72 16.10 8.81
C GLY A 222 -15.41 14.69 9.33
N THR A 223 -15.27 13.69 8.43
CA THR A 223 -15.09 12.29 8.84
C THR A 223 -13.83 11.66 8.22
N SER A 224 -13.37 10.62 8.90
CA SER A 224 -12.33 9.72 8.40
C SER A 224 -12.83 8.28 8.38
N VAL A 225 -12.39 7.50 7.39
CA VAL A 225 -12.70 6.08 7.26
C VAL A 225 -11.48 5.28 6.82
N THR A 226 -11.39 4.04 7.27
CA THR A 226 -10.45 3.05 6.71
C THR A 226 -11.26 2.03 5.91
N LEU A 227 -10.93 1.89 4.63
CA LEU A 227 -11.59 0.96 3.71
C LEU A 227 -10.82 -0.35 3.70
N ASP A 228 -11.45 -1.41 4.17
CA ASP A 228 -10.92 -2.77 4.26
C ASP A 228 -11.54 -3.68 3.19
N ALA A 229 -11.24 -4.97 3.23
CA ALA A 229 -11.80 -5.97 2.32
C ALA A 229 -13.33 -6.11 2.43
N THR A 230 -13.94 -5.81 3.58
CA THR A 230 -15.40 -5.94 3.77
C THR A 230 -16.19 -4.97 2.91
N VAL A 231 -15.57 -3.87 2.50
CA VAL A 231 -16.13 -2.84 1.61
C VAL A 231 -15.40 -2.76 0.27
N GLU A 232 -14.65 -3.81 -0.07
CA GLU A 232 -13.85 -3.89 -1.30
C GLU A 232 -12.79 -2.77 -1.40
N GLY A 233 -12.26 -2.31 -0.25
CA GLY A 233 -11.27 -1.24 -0.18
C GLY A 233 -9.88 -1.66 -0.66
N VAL A 234 -9.57 -2.96 -0.60
CA VAL A 234 -8.28 -3.55 -0.98
C VAL A 234 -8.51 -4.82 -1.81
N GLN A 235 -7.56 -5.14 -2.71
CA GLN A 235 -7.70 -6.29 -3.62
C GLN A 235 -6.40 -6.63 -4.37
N LEU A 236 -6.42 -7.75 -5.13
CA LEU A 236 -5.47 -8.05 -6.20
C LEU A 236 -6.18 -7.93 -7.56
N PRO A 237 -5.48 -7.50 -8.66
CA PRO A 237 -6.05 -7.40 -10.00
C PRO A 237 -6.03 -8.76 -10.71
N MET A 238 -6.85 -9.72 -10.29
CA MET A 238 -6.79 -11.11 -10.74
C MET A 238 -6.88 -11.25 -12.27
N ASP A 239 -7.67 -10.41 -12.94
CA ASP A 239 -7.82 -10.42 -14.41
C ASP A 239 -6.53 -10.10 -15.17
N ASN A 240 -5.61 -9.35 -14.54
CA ASN A 240 -4.35 -8.90 -15.13
C ASN A 240 -3.12 -9.51 -14.45
N SER A 241 -3.32 -10.31 -13.40
CA SER A 241 -2.25 -11.03 -12.72
C SER A 241 -1.69 -12.16 -13.61
N ARG A 242 -0.40 -12.42 -13.50
CA ARG A 242 0.32 -13.42 -14.29
C ARG A 242 0.65 -14.67 -13.47
N PHE A 243 -0.30 -15.08 -12.61
CA PHE A 243 -0.20 -16.33 -11.87
C PHE A 243 -0.39 -17.54 -12.81
N GLU A 244 0.35 -18.61 -12.57
CA GLU A 244 0.25 -19.87 -13.32
C GLU A 244 -0.51 -20.94 -12.52
N THR A 245 -0.41 -20.90 -11.19
CA THR A 245 -1.00 -21.90 -10.28
C THR A 245 -2.05 -21.32 -9.34
N PHE A 246 -1.83 -20.10 -8.83
CA PHE A 246 -2.81 -19.42 -7.99
C PHE A 246 -4.01 -18.95 -8.80
N THR A 247 -5.18 -19.46 -8.50
CA THR A 247 -6.40 -19.26 -9.31
C THR A 247 -7.35 -18.23 -8.72
N GLN A 248 -8.32 -17.78 -9.53
CA GLN A 248 -9.44 -16.95 -9.05
C GLN A 248 -10.18 -17.62 -7.87
N ALA A 249 -10.37 -18.95 -7.91
CA ALA A 249 -11.06 -19.67 -6.83
C ALA A 249 -10.25 -19.66 -5.52
N ASP A 250 -8.91 -19.72 -5.60
CA ASP A 250 -8.04 -19.58 -4.42
C ASP A 250 -8.12 -18.17 -3.85
N TYR A 251 -8.12 -17.16 -4.73
CA TYR A 251 -8.29 -15.76 -4.34
C TYR A 251 -9.65 -15.53 -3.66
N ASP A 252 -10.74 -15.97 -4.27
CA ASP A 252 -12.09 -15.80 -3.70
C ASP A 252 -12.21 -16.47 -2.33
N ALA A 253 -11.57 -17.64 -2.15
CA ALA A 253 -11.58 -18.37 -0.88
C ALA A 253 -10.85 -17.60 0.24
N ILE A 254 -9.65 -17.07 -0.04
CA ILE A 254 -8.89 -16.31 0.97
C ILE A 254 -9.52 -14.94 1.22
N TYR A 255 -9.97 -14.26 0.17
CA TYR A 255 -10.65 -12.97 0.29
C TYR A 255 -11.94 -13.10 1.12
N GLY A 256 -12.70 -14.19 0.91
CA GLY A 256 -13.89 -14.52 1.70
C GLY A 256 -13.60 -14.70 3.19
N LYS A 257 -12.49 -15.34 3.55
CA LYS A 257 -12.07 -15.48 4.95
C LYS A 257 -11.69 -14.12 5.59
N ILE A 258 -11.02 -13.23 4.84
CA ILE A 258 -10.68 -11.89 5.31
C ILE A 258 -11.96 -11.07 5.53
N THR A 259 -12.87 -11.06 4.55
CA THR A 259 -14.14 -10.32 4.66
C THR A 259 -15.04 -10.86 5.78
N ALA A 260 -14.98 -12.16 6.06
CA ALA A 260 -15.68 -12.78 7.18
C ALA A 260 -14.98 -12.56 8.53
N LYS A 261 -13.81 -11.88 8.54
CA LYS A 261 -12.96 -11.69 9.73
C LYS A 261 -12.60 -13.03 10.42
N GLU A 262 -12.41 -14.08 9.62
CA GLU A 262 -11.95 -15.40 10.10
C GLU A 262 -10.41 -15.43 10.27
N ILE A 263 -9.71 -14.46 9.69
CA ILE A 263 -8.27 -14.29 9.80
C ILE A 263 -8.01 -12.95 10.46
N GLU A 264 -7.22 -12.98 11.52
CA GLU A 264 -6.69 -11.79 12.17
C GLU A 264 -5.39 -11.39 11.48
N ILE A 265 -5.34 -10.17 10.94
CA ILE A 265 -4.18 -9.60 10.27
C ILE A 265 -3.79 -8.35 11.05
N MET A 266 -2.65 -8.41 11.73
CA MET A 266 -2.19 -7.30 12.54
C MET A 266 -1.71 -6.13 11.67
N ASN A 267 -2.17 -4.93 12.01
CA ASN A 267 -1.64 -3.68 11.47
C ASN A 267 -0.35 -3.26 12.21
N ASP A 268 0.20 -2.10 11.85
CA ASP A 268 1.42 -1.56 12.42
C ASP A 268 1.34 -1.31 13.94
N ALA A 269 0.20 -0.79 14.43
CA ALA A 269 0.00 -0.52 15.85
C ALA A 269 -0.10 -1.82 16.67
N GLU A 270 -0.80 -2.82 16.16
CA GLU A 270 -0.97 -4.12 16.81
C GLU A 270 0.35 -4.91 16.85
N VAL A 271 1.19 -4.81 15.81
CA VAL A 271 2.54 -5.41 15.84
C VAL A 271 3.42 -4.71 16.89
N VAL A 272 3.32 -3.39 17.04
CA VAL A 272 4.03 -2.65 18.09
C VAL A 272 3.57 -3.09 19.49
N GLU A 273 2.26 -3.27 19.70
CA GLU A 273 1.71 -3.75 20.97
C GLU A 273 2.18 -5.17 21.29
N ASP A 274 2.10 -6.08 20.30
CA ASP A 274 2.53 -7.48 20.49
C ASP A 274 4.04 -7.59 20.76
N ALA A 275 4.87 -6.81 20.06
CA ALA A 275 6.31 -6.80 20.25
C ALA A 275 6.74 -6.24 21.63
N GLY A 276 5.90 -5.41 22.25
CA GLY A 276 6.17 -4.79 23.55
C GLY A 276 7.43 -3.91 23.57
N LYS A 277 7.76 -3.30 22.43
CA LYS A 277 8.92 -2.42 22.22
C LYS A 277 8.47 -1.01 21.84
N PRO A 278 9.33 0.03 21.99
CA PRO A 278 9.08 1.32 21.37
C PRO A 278 8.86 1.20 19.86
N ALA A 279 7.91 1.96 19.31
CA ALA A 279 7.53 1.83 17.90
C ALA A 279 8.70 2.01 16.93
N GLU A 280 9.64 2.88 17.27
CA GLU A 280 10.87 3.14 16.49
C GLU A 280 11.88 1.98 16.48
N GLU A 281 11.72 1.01 17.38
CA GLU A 281 12.56 -0.20 17.47
C GLU A 281 11.88 -1.44 16.83
N VAL A 282 10.60 -1.33 16.48
CA VAL A 282 9.85 -2.44 15.89
C VAL A 282 10.14 -2.55 14.40
N THR A 283 10.38 -3.77 13.96
CA THR A 283 10.68 -4.10 12.57
C THR A 283 9.81 -5.26 12.09
N ALA A 284 9.84 -5.55 10.81
CA ALA A 284 9.14 -6.72 10.27
C ALA A 284 9.62 -8.08 10.84
N ALA A 285 10.80 -8.11 11.46
CA ALA A 285 11.31 -9.31 12.14
C ALA A 285 10.65 -9.57 13.51
N ASP A 286 9.90 -8.60 14.03
CA ASP A 286 9.15 -8.72 15.29
C ASP A 286 7.74 -9.28 15.10
N ILE A 287 7.29 -9.45 13.86
CA ILE A 287 6.02 -10.10 13.55
C ILE A 287 6.08 -11.56 14.01
N PRO A 288 5.07 -12.06 14.77
CA PRO A 288 5.09 -13.42 15.29
C PRO A 288 4.86 -14.45 14.19
N VAL A 289 5.93 -14.90 13.56
CA VAL A 289 5.94 -15.89 12.47
C VAL A 289 6.81 -17.10 12.81
N SER A 290 6.48 -18.25 12.24
CA SER A 290 7.18 -19.52 12.51
C SER A 290 7.61 -20.24 11.23
N LYS A 291 6.97 -19.94 10.10
CA LYS A 291 7.24 -20.49 8.76
C LYS A 291 7.91 -19.49 7.83
N VAL A 292 8.05 -18.25 8.28
CA VAL A 292 8.75 -17.17 7.55
C VAL A 292 10.00 -16.78 8.31
N GLN A 293 11.07 -16.52 7.59
CA GLN A 293 12.29 -15.92 8.11
C GLN A 293 12.48 -14.55 7.48
N VAL A 294 12.38 -13.51 8.29
CA VAL A 294 12.57 -12.12 7.84
C VAL A 294 14.00 -11.68 8.13
N GLU A 295 14.70 -11.25 7.07
CA GLU A 295 16.03 -10.64 7.15
C GLU A 295 15.88 -9.13 6.88
N VAL A 296 15.96 -8.32 7.93
CA VAL A 296 15.92 -6.85 7.81
C VAL A 296 17.28 -6.33 7.38
N ILE A 297 17.34 -5.71 6.20
CA ILE A 297 18.55 -5.18 5.58
C ILE A 297 18.55 -3.65 5.73
N GLN A 298 19.57 -3.13 6.38
CA GLN A 298 19.74 -1.68 6.60
C GLN A 298 20.30 -0.97 5.38
#